data_e42a070bd7affe06682ee1297fedec29
#
_entry.id   e42a070bd7affe06682ee1297fedec29
#
_cell.length_a   1.000
_cell.length_b   1.000
_cell.length_c   1.000
_cell.angle_alpha   90.00
_cell.angle_beta   90.00
_cell.angle_gamma   90.00
#
_symmetry.space_group_name_H-M   'P 1'
#
loop_
_entity.id
_entity.type
_entity.pdbx_description
1 polymer ?
#
loop_
_entity_poly.entity_id
_entity_poly.type
_entity_poly.pdbx_seq_one_letter_code
_entity_poly.pdbx_strand_id
1 'polypeptide(L)'
;MITFDNREDIIELTPLWKGERFPDGRPKVPQKYLDEMRKMTLEELWKPIFLKGYESQFEGDLKTLHDDGRKLIGRAVTCTFVPTRPDLHEVMFGVGAQENRKGNYNQWVIDSLVEGDVVV
;
A
#
# COMPACT_ATOMS: atom_id res chain seq x y z
N MET A 1 -1.02 -10.74 -15.10
CA MET A 1 -0.58 -9.48 -14.46
C MET A 1 -0.63 -9.70 -12.96
N ILE A 2 0.43 -9.47 -12.24
CA ILE A 2 0.44 -9.56 -10.77
C ILE A 2 -0.27 -8.34 -10.22
N THR A 3 -1.28 -8.56 -9.38
CA THR A 3 -2.05 -7.50 -8.73
C THR A 3 -2.11 -7.78 -7.23
N PHE A 4 -2.56 -6.82 -6.45
CA PHE A 4 -2.84 -7.05 -5.02
C PHE A 4 -4.35 -7.24 -4.74
N ASP A 5 -5.10 -7.57 -5.78
CA ASP A 5 -6.55 -7.77 -5.75
C ASP A 5 -6.94 -9.23 -5.55
N ASN A 6 -6.04 -10.15 -5.85
CA ASN A 6 -6.29 -11.57 -5.66
C ASN A 6 -5.32 -12.20 -4.65
N ARG A 7 -5.77 -13.28 -4.06
CA ARG A 7 -5.08 -13.94 -2.97
C ARG A 7 -3.73 -14.53 -3.38
N GLU A 8 -3.65 -15.09 -4.53
CA GLU A 8 -2.47 -15.80 -5.05
C GLU A 8 -1.33 -14.79 -5.30
N ASP A 9 -1.63 -13.69 -5.96
CA ASP A 9 -0.66 -12.62 -6.22
C ASP A 9 -0.16 -11.98 -4.90
N ILE A 10 -1.05 -11.77 -3.93
CA ILE A 10 -0.65 -11.21 -2.62
C ILE A 10 0.31 -12.16 -1.90
N ILE A 11 0.08 -13.48 -1.96
CA ILE A 11 0.97 -14.47 -1.36
C ILE A 11 2.32 -14.49 -2.08
N GLU A 12 2.32 -14.43 -3.42
CA GLU A 12 3.52 -14.39 -4.23
C GLU A 12 4.37 -13.13 -3.94
N LEU A 13 3.72 -11.97 -3.77
CA LEU A 13 4.38 -10.71 -3.44
C LEU A 13 4.91 -10.64 -1.99
N THR A 14 4.46 -11.55 -1.12
CA THR A 14 4.87 -11.59 0.29
C THR A 14 5.42 -12.95 0.72
N PRO A 15 6.40 -13.52 0.00
CA PRO A 15 6.85 -14.92 0.20
C PRO A 15 7.58 -15.15 1.53
N LEU A 16 8.13 -14.08 2.11
CA LEU A 16 8.87 -14.16 3.38
C LEU A 16 7.93 -14.20 4.60
N TRP A 17 6.66 -13.85 4.44
CA TRP A 17 5.69 -13.93 5.54
C TRP A 17 5.29 -15.38 5.82
N LYS A 18 5.60 -15.87 7.01
CA LYS A 18 5.29 -17.23 7.46
C LYS A 18 4.19 -17.28 8.54
N GLY A 19 3.65 -16.14 8.94
CA GLY A 19 2.58 -16.02 9.92
C GLY A 19 1.17 -16.23 9.34
N GLU A 20 0.17 -15.98 10.16
CA GLU A 20 -1.23 -15.99 9.73
C GLU A 20 -1.49 -14.99 8.61
N ARG A 21 -2.49 -15.30 7.79
CA ARG A 21 -2.96 -14.41 6.73
C ARG A 21 -4.47 -14.18 6.86
N PHE A 22 -4.92 -13.05 6.41
CA PHE A 22 -6.34 -12.79 6.17
C PHE A 22 -6.85 -13.67 5.00
N PRO A 23 -8.19 -13.81 4.85
CA PRO A 23 -8.77 -14.61 3.76
C PRO A 23 -8.32 -14.17 2.36
N ASP A 24 -8.05 -12.88 2.19
CA ASP A 24 -7.54 -12.27 0.94
C ASP A 24 -6.03 -12.48 0.71
N GLY A 25 -5.34 -13.21 1.58
CA GLY A 25 -3.91 -13.49 1.47
C GLY A 25 -2.99 -12.49 2.16
N ARG A 26 -3.50 -11.35 2.60
CA ARG A 26 -2.67 -10.33 3.28
C ARG A 26 -2.04 -10.88 4.57
N PRO A 27 -0.76 -10.53 4.85
CA PRO A 27 -0.14 -10.80 6.14
C PRO A 27 -0.97 -10.22 7.29
N LYS A 28 -1.26 -11.08 8.28
CA LYS A 28 -1.98 -10.66 9.49
C LYS A 28 -0.96 -10.36 10.59
N VAL A 29 -0.62 -9.10 10.72
CA VAL A 29 0.27 -8.64 11.80
C VAL A 29 -0.49 -8.69 13.11
N PRO A 30 0.06 -9.31 14.17
CA PRO A 30 -0.58 -9.32 15.48
C PRO A 30 -0.85 -7.91 16.00
N GLN A 31 -2.05 -7.69 16.52
CA GLN A 31 -2.54 -6.38 16.95
C GLN A 31 -1.59 -5.70 17.95
N LYS A 32 -0.96 -6.46 18.84
CA LYS A 32 -0.01 -5.93 19.81
C LYS A 32 1.13 -5.12 19.18
N TYR A 33 1.62 -5.53 17.99
CA TYR A 33 2.68 -4.79 17.30
C TYR A 33 2.15 -3.50 16.68
N LEU A 34 0.94 -3.53 16.13
CA LEU A 34 0.30 -2.33 15.59
C LEU A 34 0.03 -1.30 16.71
N ASP A 35 -0.36 -1.75 17.88
CA ASP A 35 -0.59 -0.90 19.05
C ASP A 35 0.70 -0.27 19.58
N GLU A 36 1.80 -1.02 19.59
CA GLU A 36 3.12 -0.46 19.93
C GLU A 36 3.59 0.56 18.89
N MET A 37 3.46 0.26 17.60
CA MET A 37 3.83 1.18 16.53
C MET A 37 3.07 2.51 16.61
N ARG A 38 1.81 2.49 17.04
CA ARG A 38 1.01 3.73 17.23
C ARG A 38 1.59 4.66 18.30
N LYS A 39 2.35 4.13 19.25
CA LYS A 39 2.98 4.92 20.32
C LYS A 39 4.33 5.51 19.91
N MET A 40 4.96 4.93 18.91
CA MET A 40 6.31 5.31 18.46
C MET A 40 6.29 6.50 17.53
N THR A 41 7.39 7.23 17.48
CA THR A 41 7.63 8.23 16.44
C THR A 41 8.12 7.58 15.15
N LEU A 42 8.12 8.32 14.05
CA LEU A 42 8.62 7.83 12.78
C LEU A 42 10.12 7.50 12.85
N GLU A 43 10.88 8.33 13.57
CA GLU A 43 12.31 8.14 13.79
C GLU A 43 12.61 6.85 14.58
N GLU A 44 11.80 6.56 15.60
CA GLU A 44 11.93 5.34 16.39
C GLU A 44 11.65 4.10 15.54
N LEU A 45 10.68 4.16 14.64
CA LEU A 45 10.35 3.09 13.71
C LEU A 45 11.43 2.91 12.63
N TRP A 46 11.98 4.02 12.13
CA TRP A 46 12.98 3.99 11.07
C TRP A 46 14.35 3.50 11.53
N LYS A 47 14.78 3.83 12.74
CA LYS A 47 16.12 3.51 13.24
C LYS A 47 16.52 2.03 13.14
N PRO A 48 15.69 1.05 13.50
CA PRO A 48 16.01 -0.36 13.30
C PRO A 48 16.16 -0.75 11.83
N ILE A 49 15.42 -0.11 10.94
CA ILE A 49 15.48 -0.36 9.50
C ILE A 49 16.77 0.20 8.93
N PHE A 50 17.13 1.42 9.31
CA PHE A 50 18.41 2.05 8.98
C PHE A 50 19.61 1.17 9.34
N LEU A 51 19.63 0.64 10.55
CA LEU A 51 20.72 -0.24 11.03
C LEU A 51 20.83 -1.56 10.24
N LYS A 52 19.82 -1.91 9.46
CA LYS A 52 19.81 -3.07 8.54
C LYS A 52 20.17 -2.71 7.09
N GLY A 53 20.66 -1.50 6.85
CA GLY A 53 21.09 -1.05 5.52
C GLY A 53 20.02 -0.39 4.67
N TYR A 54 18.85 -0.06 5.22
CA TYR A 54 17.78 0.66 4.52
C TYR A 54 17.87 2.17 4.79
N GLU A 55 18.98 2.77 4.39
CA GLU A 55 19.36 4.14 4.76
C GLU A 55 18.47 5.23 4.14
N SER A 56 17.89 4.97 2.98
CA SER A 56 17.09 5.93 2.22
C SER A 56 15.58 5.70 2.34
N GLN A 57 15.13 5.04 3.40
CA GLN A 57 13.72 4.67 3.60
C GLN A 57 12.98 5.61 4.58
N PHE A 58 13.41 6.86 4.66
CA PHE A 58 12.81 7.84 5.56
C PHE A 58 12.37 9.08 4.78
N GLU A 59 11.14 9.51 4.99
CA GLU A 59 10.59 10.79 4.52
C GLU A 59 9.77 11.41 5.65
N GLY A 60 10.07 12.66 5.95
CA GLY A 60 9.37 13.43 6.98
C GLY A 60 8.32 14.38 6.40
N ASP A 61 7.68 15.12 7.28
CA ASP A 61 6.74 16.21 6.96
C ASP A 61 5.51 15.80 6.13
N LEU A 62 5.24 14.50 6.02
CA LEU A 62 4.02 14.01 5.38
C LEU A 62 2.79 14.40 6.20
N LYS A 63 1.74 14.84 5.52
CA LYS A 63 0.47 15.21 6.13
C LYS A 63 -0.59 14.17 5.82
N THR A 64 -1.42 13.88 6.80
CA THR A 64 -2.61 13.06 6.59
C THR A 64 -3.73 13.89 5.96
N LEU A 65 -4.62 13.22 5.22
CA LEU A 65 -5.78 13.88 4.62
C LEU A 65 -6.70 14.52 5.69
N HIS A 66 -6.77 13.88 6.84
CA HIS A 66 -7.51 14.38 8.00
C HIS A 66 -6.52 14.69 9.12
N ASP A 67 -6.45 15.95 9.53
CA ASP A 67 -5.58 16.40 10.64
C ASP A 67 -6.31 16.25 11.98
N ASP A 68 -6.55 15.01 12.37
CA ASP A 68 -7.23 14.62 13.60
C ASP A 68 -6.31 13.93 14.63
N GLY A 69 -5.00 14.01 14.39
CA GLY A 69 -3.97 13.43 15.26
C GLY A 69 -3.85 11.90 15.20
N ARG A 70 -4.63 11.23 14.34
CA ARG A 70 -4.50 9.79 14.15
C ARG A 70 -3.24 9.44 13.36
N LYS A 71 -2.57 8.39 13.77
CA LYS A 71 -1.44 7.82 13.03
C LYS A 71 -1.94 6.78 12.04
N LEU A 72 -1.49 6.87 10.79
CA LEU A 72 -1.76 5.85 9.77
C LEU A 72 -0.79 4.70 9.95
N ILE A 73 -1.32 3.52 10.23
CA ILE A 73 -0.56 2.27 10.34
C ILE A 73 -1.31 1.21 9.57
N GLY A 74 -0.68 0.69 8.52
CA GLY A 74 -1.32 -0.29 7.66
C GLY A 74 -0.39 -0.89 6.63
N ARG A 75 -0.96 -1.61 5.69
CA ARG A 75 -0.23 -2.14 4.54
C ARG A 75 0.10 -1.00 3.57
N ALA A 76 1.38 -0.75 3.34
CA ALA A 76 1.79 0.18 2.29
C ALA A 76 1.42 -0.40 0.92
N VAL A 77 0.61 0.33 0.19
CA VAL A 77 0.26 0.02 -1.20
C VAL A 77 1.03 0.97 -2.10
N THR A 78 1.91 0.41 -2.92
CA THR A 78 2.71 1.17 -3.87
C THR A 78 2.08 1.13 -5.25
N CYS A 79 2.17 2.24 -5.96
CA CYS A 79 1.70 2.35 -7.33
C CYS A 79 2.69 3.15 -8.17
N THR A 80 2.69 2.88 -9.47
CA THR A 80 3.48 3.63 -10.43
C THR A 80 2.56 4.57 -11.19
N PHE A 81 2.88 5.86 -11.15
CA PHE A 81 2.21 6.87 -11.93
C PHE A 81 2.99 7.09 -13.23
N VAL A 82 2.27 7.11 -14.35
CA VAL A 82 2.85 7.43 -15.65
C VAL A 82 2.33 8.79 -16.13
N PRO A 83 3.14 9.57 -16.86
CA PRO A 83 2.67 10.79 -17.51
C PRO A 83 1.47 10.51 -18.41
N THR A 84 0.69 11.54 -18.71
CA THR A 84 -0.41 11.42 -19.68
C THR A 84 0.13 10.93 -21.02
N ARG A 85 -0.36 9.80 -21.45
CA ARG A 85 -0.01 9.08 -22.66
C ARG A 85 -1.26 8.87 -23.49
N PRO A 86 -1.46 9.60 -24.60
CA PRO A 86 -2.66 9.44 -25.43
C PRO A 86 -2.85 8.01 -25.95
N ASP A 87 -1.77 7.32 -26.29
CA ASP A 87 -1.75 5.94 -26.76
C ASP A 87 -2.22 4.93 -25.68
N LEU A 88 -1.83 5.14 -24.43
CA LEU A 88 -2.30 4.32 -23.30
C LEU A 88 -3.72 4.72 -22.89
N HIS A 89 -4.04 6.00 -22.93
CA HIS A 89 -5.29 6.55 -22.47
C HIS A 89 -6.49 5.87 -23.16
N GLU A 90 -6.48 5.83 -24.50
CA GLU A 90 -7.55 5.24 -25.29
C GLU A 90 -7.79 3.76 -24.94
N VAL A 91 -6.72 2.96 -24.88
CA VAL A 91 -6.79 1.54 -24.58
C VAL A 91 -7.23 1.29 -23.13
N MET A 92 -6.61 2.00 -22.19
CA MET A 92 -6.83 1.76 -20.77
C MET A 92 -8.19 2.26 -20.29
N PHE A 93 -8.76 3.30 -20.91
CA PHE A 93 -10.15 3.67 -20.64
C PHE A 93 -11.13 2.59 -21.08
N GLY A 94 -10.90 1.98 -22.25
CA GLY A 94 -11.69 0.83 -22.71
C GLY A 94 -11.63 -0.35 -21.75
N VAL A 95 -10.43 -0.70 -21.28
CA VAL A 95 -10.24 -1.76 -20.27
C VAL A 95 -10.90 -1.38 -18.95
N GLY A 96 -10.71 -0.15 -18.48
CA GLY A 96 -11.32 0.34 -17.25
C GLY A 96 -12.85 0.28 -17.28
N ALA A 97 -13.47 0.62 -18.40
CA ALA A 97 -14.92 0.52 -18.57
C ALA A 97 -15.41 -0.94 -18.53
N GLN A 98 -14.68 -1.87 -19.13
CA GLN A 98 -14.99 -3.31 -19.08
C GLN A 98 -14.88 -3.88 -17.66
N GLU A 99 -13.90 -3.41 -16.88
CA GLU A 99 -13.66 -3.80 -15.50
C GLU A 99 -14.46 -2.98 -14.48
N ASN A 100 -15.33 -2.08 -14.93
CA ASN A 100 -16.11 -1.17 -14.07
C ASN A 100 -15.23 -0.31 -13.14
N ARG A 101 -14.06 0.11 -13.60
CA ARG A 101 -13.17 1.00 -12.87
C ARG A 101 -13.62 2.45 -12.95
N LYS A 102 -13.50 3.20 -11.86
CA LYS A 102 -14.05 4.55 -11.74
C LYS A 102 -13.08 5.66 -12.11
N GLY A 103 -11.80 5.41 -12.08
CA GLY A 103 -10.77 6.39 -12.38
C GLY A 103 -10.02 6.11 -13.68
N ASN A 104 -9.08 6.99 -14.02
CA ASN A 104 -8.11 6.65 -15.04
C ASN A 104 -7.11 5.60 -14.48
N TYR A 105 -6.32 5.01 -15.36
CA TYR A 105 -5.40 3.92 -14.99
C TYR A 105 -4.41 4.27 -13.87
N ASN A 106 -4.04 5.54 -13.68
CA ASN A 106 -3.22 5.97 -12.55
C ASN A 106 -3.99 5.95 -11.20
N GLN A 107 -5.30 5.89 -11.25
CA GLN A 107 -6.17 5.90 -10.06
C GLN A 107 -6.75 4.52 -9.73
N TRP A 108 -6.45 3.49 -10.52
CA TRP A 108 -7.02 2.17 -10.32
C TRP A 108 -6.61 1.53 -8.99
N VAL A 109 -5.49 1.95 -8.41
CA VAL A 109 -5.11 1.53 -7.06
C VAL A 109 -6.21 1.84 -6.04
N ILE A 110 -6.94 2.94 -6.22
CA ILE A 110 -8.01 3.37 -5.30
C ILE A 110 -9.16 2.36 -5.27
N ASP A 111 -9.50 1.79 -6.41
CA ASP A 111 -10.59 0.80 -6.52
C ASP A 111 -10.25 -0.53 -5.83
N SER A 112 -8.97 -0.78 -5.57
CA SER A 112 -8.46 -2.03 -4.97
C SER A 112 -8.10 -1.87 -3.48
N LEU A 113 -8.26 -0.69 -2.90
CA LEU A 113 -7.98 -0.46 -1.49
C LEU A 113 -9.02 -1.11 -0.58
N VAL A 114 -8.55 -1.65 0.52
CA VAL A 114 -9.39 -2.19 1.58
C VAL A 114 -8.98 -1.61 2.93
N GLU A 115 -9.81 -1.81 3.95
CA GLU A 115 -9.50 -1.36 5.31
C GLU A 115 -8.11 -1.84 5.75
N GLY A 116 -7.29 -0.94 6.26
CA GLY A 116 -5.92 -1.20 6.67
C GLY A 116 -4.87 -0.96 5.58
N ASP A 117 -5.26 -0.49 4.40
CA ASP A 117 -4.32 -0.06 3.37
C ASP A 117 -3.96 1.41 3.51
N VAL A 118 -2.70 1.74 3.21
CA VAL A 118 -2.16 3.09 3.18
C VAL A 118 -1.51 3.36 1.83
N VAL A 119 -1.98 4.40 1.16
CA VAL A 119 -1.36 4.95 -0.06
C VAL A 119 -0.75 6.31 0.29
N VAL A 120 0.48 6.52 -0.14
CA VAL A 120 1.23 7.76 0.07
C VAL A 120 1.46 8.46 -1.26
#